data_a7af72461ca777c21b3242c88e5c6824
#
_entry.id   a7af72461ca777c21b3242c88e5c6824
#
_cell.length_a   1.000
_cell.length_b   1.000
_cell.length_c   1.000
_cell.angle_alpha   90.00
_cell.angle_beta   90.00
_cell.angle_gamma   90.00
#
_symmetry.space_group_name_H-M   'P 1'
#
loop_
_entity.id
_entity.type
_entity.pdbx_description
1 polymer ?
#
loop_
_entity_poly.entity_id
_entity_poly.type
_entity_poly.pdbx_seq_one_letter_code
_entity_poly.pdbx_strand_id
1 'polypeptide(L)'
;MEQGLLCRLFLACFRLPLFDWGNFNIKLKDKMKEGLASTIKEVAQTLLVSFGIFLIVYIFLIQPHRVKGESMFPTFVDGELLLTEKVSYRFSQPQRGDVVVFEAPVGHNIDFIKRIIGLPGEQISVQDGSIFINGKKLDEPYLNVESPGDMQKTLGKNEYFVMGDNRPSSSDSRVFGPITEDKIQGRVFFVYWPIFRGKSSDGMRVISRVHY
;
A
#
# COMPACT_ATOMS: atom_id res chain seq x y z
N MET A 1 -72.85 -57.60 -39.05
CA MET A 1 -71.66 -56.94 -39.69
C MET A 1 -71.40 -55.63 -39.01
N GLU A 2 -71.16 -55.60 -37.70
CA GLU A 2 -70.79 -54.30 -36.98
C GLU A 2 -69.92 -54.47 -35.79
N GLN A 3 -68.98 -55.42 -35.75
CA GLN A 3 -68.00 -55.57 -34.64
C GLN A 3 -66.54 -55.30 -35.03
N GLY A 4 -66.28 -54.91 -36.30
CA GLY A 4 -64.93 -54.68 -36.78
C GLY A 4 -64.42 -53.24 -36.73
N LEU A 5 -65.33 -52.26 -36.51
CA LEU A 5 -64.98 -50.84 -36.62
C LEU A 5 -64.51 -50.22 -35.29
N LEU A 6 -64.95 -50.74 -34.14
CA LEU A 6 -64.64 -50.24 -32.83
C LEU A 6 -63.22 -50.62 -32.33
N CYS A 7 -62.71 -51.73 -32.83
CA CYS A 7 -61.38 -52.22 -32.44
C CYS A 7 -60.23 -51.48 -33.17
N ARG A 8 -60.49 -50.84 -34.31
CA ARG A 8 -59.50 -50.06 -35.06
C ARG A 8 -59.35 -48.61 -34.55
N LEU A 9 -60.39 -48.08 -33.91
CA LEU A 9 -60.35 -46.75 -33.31
C LEU A 9 -59.65 -46.72 -31.94
N PHE A 10 -59.63 -47.81 -31.20
CA PHE A 10 -58.98 -47.92 -29.91
C PHE A 10 -57.44 -48.07 -29.97
N LEU A 11 -56.91 -48.59 -31.10
CA LEU A 11 -55.47 -48.78 -31.33
C LEU A 11 -54.79 -47.53 -31.91
N ALA A 12 -55.55 -46.53 -32.40
CA ALA A 12 -55.03 -45.28 -32.92
C ALA A 12 -54.82 -44.18 -31.83
N CYS A 13 -55.48 -44.31 -30.67
CA CYS A 13 -55.39 -43.33 -29.59
C CYS A 13 -54.25 -43.53 -28.59
N PHE A 14 -53.43 -44.60 -28.69
CA PHE A 14 -52.35 -44.89 -27.75
C PHE A 14 -50.97 -44.85 -28.37
N ARG A 15 -50.77 -44.03 -29.43
CA ARG A 15 -49.40 -43.60 -29.79
C ARG A 15 -49.11 -42.25 -29.12
N LEU A 16 -49.06 -42.22 -27.81
CA LEU A 16 -48.29 -41.21 -27.11
C LEU A 16 -46.82 -41.37 -27.59
N PRO A 17 -46.19 -40.31 -28.08
CA PRO A 17 -44.79 -40.37 -28.43
C PRO A 17 -44.08 -40.83 -27.16
N LEU A 18 -43.42 -42.00 -27.24
CA LEU A 18 -42.56 -42.52 -26.18
C LEU A 18 -41.57 -41.38 -25.90
N PHE A 19 -41.78 -40.71 -24.77
CA PHE A 19 -40.86 -39.64 -24.33
C PHE A 19 -39.52 -40.30 -24.09
N ASP A 20 -38.57 -40.02 -24.99
CA ASP A 20 -37.25 -40.60 -24.95
C ASP A 20 -36.44 -40.03 -23.78
N TRP A 21 -36.58 -40.65 -22.62
CA TRP A 21 -35.89 -40.28 -21.40
C TRP A 21 -34.36 -40.32 -21.55
N GLY A 22 -33.82 -41.14 -22.44
CA GLY A 22 -32.42 -41.24 -22.73
C GLY A 22 -31.88 -39.98 -23.37
N ASN A 23 -32.50 -39.53 -24.43
CA ASN A 23 -32.11 -38.27 -25.14
C ASN A 23 -32.36 -37.03 -24.32
N PHE A 24 -33.41 -37.00 -23.48
CA PHE A 24 -33.68 -35.90 -22.58
C PHE A 24 -32.58 -35.77 -21.51
N ASN A 25 -32.16 -36.85 -20.85
CA ASN A 25 -31.10 -36.86 -19.86
C ASN A 25 -29.73 -36.48 -20.44
N ILE A 26 -29.43 -36.94 -21.67
CA ILE A 26 -28.18 -36.56 -22.35
C ILE A 26 -28.17 -35.06 -22.64
N LYS A 27 -29.23 -34.47 -23.19
CA LYS A 27 -29.34 -33.04 -23.46
C LYS A 27 -29.28 -32.19 -22.20
N LEU A 28 -29.87 -32.62 -21.08
CA LEU A 28 -29.75 -31.92 -19.79
C LEU A 28 -28.31 -31.94 -19.27
N LYS A 29 -27.65 -33.09 -19.37
CA LYS A 29 -26.26 -33.25 -18.93
C LYS A 29 -25.30 -32.39 -19.75
N ASP A 30 -25.50 -32.29 -21.05
CA ASP A 30 -24.69 -31.47 -21.94
C ASP A 30 -24.93 -29.98 -21.68
N LYS A 31 -26.19 -29.56 -21.54
CA LYS A 31 -26.56 -28.19 -21.19
C LYS A 31 -26.01 -27.77 -19.81
N MET A 32 -26.01 -28.68 -18.84
CA MET A 32 -25.39 -28.41 -17.52
C MET A 32 -23.86 -28.31 -17.62
N LYS A 33 -23.20 -29.12 -18.44
CA LYS A 33 -21.76 -29.04 -18.67
C LYS A 33 -21.38 -27.72 -19.38
N GLU A 34 -22.14 -27.33 -20.40
CA GLU A 34 -21.93 -26.05 -21.09
C GLU A 34 -22.15 -24.87 -20.16
N GLY A 35 -23.20 -24.88 -19.33
CA GLY A 35 -23.45 -23.86 -18.32
C GLY A 35 -22.34 -23.80 -17.27
N LEU A 36 -21.86 -24.97 -16.79
CA LEU A 36 -20.77 -25.01 -15.83
C LEU A 36 -19.46 -24.49 -16.45
N ALA A 37 -19.18 -24.90 -17.70
CA ALA A 37 -17.96 -24.45 -18.40
C ALA A 37 -17.98 -22.94 -18.65
N SER A 38 -19.14 -22.34 -19.04
CA SER A 38 -19.26 -20.89 -19.20
C SER A 38 -19.06 -20.15 -17.88
N THR A 39 -19.66 -20.64 -16.79
CA THR A 39 -19.51 -20.03 -15.46
C THR A 39 -18.04 -20.11 -14.98
N ILE A 40 -17.38 -21.25 -15.17
CA ILE A 40 -15.95 -21.39 -14.82
C ILE A 40 -15.10 -20.40 -15.63
N LYS A 41 -15.38 -20.25 -16.92
CA LYS A 41 -14.66 -19.28 -17.78
C LYS A 41 -14.86 -17.84 -17.30
N GLU A 42 -16.08 -17.44 -16.96
CA GLU A 42 -16.40 -16.11 -16.47
C GLU A 42 -15.69 -15.82 -15.13
N VAL A 43 -15.72 -16.77 -14.20
CA VAL A 43 -15.02 -16.66 -12.91
C VAL A 43 -13.51 -16.57 -13.14
N ALA A 44 -12.95 -17.44 -13.99
CA ALA A 44 -11.52 -17.41 -14.30
C ALA A 44 -11.10 -16.07 -14.94
N GLN A 45 -11.91 -15.54 -15.85
CA GLN A 45 -11.66 -14.25 -16.48
C GLN A 45 -11.71 -13.11 -15.45
N THR A 46 -12.70 -13.11 -14.56
CA THR A 46 -12.83 -12.12 -13.48
C THR A 46 -11.63 -12.16 -12.55
N LEU A 47 -11.20 -13.34 -12.13
CA LEU A 47 -10.02 -13.52 -11.28
C LEU A 47 -8.74 -13.04 -11.97
N LEU A 48 -8.59 -13.32 -13.27
CA LEU A 48 -7.41 -12.91 -14.04
C LEU A 48 -7.35 -11.38 -14.15
N VAL A 49 -8.47 -10.73 -14.46
CA VAL A 49 -8.53 -9.26 -14.54
C VAL A 49 -8.27 -8.63 -13.16
N SER A 50 -8.91 -9.14 -12.10
CA SER A 50 -8.71 -8.66 -10.74
C SER A 50 -7.26 -8.82 -10.28
N PHE A 51 -6.64 -9.94 -10.61
CA PHE A 51 -5.22 -10.20 -10.31
C PHE A 51 -4.30 -9.25 -11.09
N GLY A 52 -4.61 -8.98 -12.35
CA GLY A 52 -3.87 -8.00 -13.16
C GLY A 52 -3.92 -6.59 -12.56
N ILE A 53 -5.12 -6.14 -12.15
CA ILE A 53 -5.29 -4.84 -11.48
C ILE A 53 -4.52 -4.83 -10.15
N PHE A 54 -4.63 -5.88 -9.35
CA PHE A 54 -3.90 -6.00 -8.09
C PHE A 54 -2.38 -5.89 -8.29
N LEU A 55 -1.82 -6.57 -9.30
CA LEU A 55 -0.40 -6.49 -9.62
C LEU A 55 0.03 -5.07 -10.01
N ILE A 56 -0.78 -4.37 -10.82
CA ILE A 56 -0.50 -2.98 -11.20
C ILE A 56 -0.46 -2.08 -9.96
N VAL A 57 -1.47 -2.17 -9.10
CA VAL A 57 -1.53 -1.41 -7.85
C VAL A 57 -0.33 -1.71 -6.97
N TYR A 58 -0.03 -3.00 -6.75
CA TYR A 58 1.06 -3.44 -5.90
C TYR A 58 2.44 -2.98 -6.39
N ILE A 59 2.70 -3.09 -7.71
CA ILE A 59 4.02 -2.75 -8.27
C ILE A 59 4.22 -1.24 -8.37
N PHE A 60 3.19 -0.49 -8.80
CA PHE A 60 3.34 0.91 -9.18
C PHE A 60 2.90 1.93 -8.12
N LEU A 61 2.00 1.54 -7.21
CA LEU A 61 1.36 2.50 -6.31
C LEU A 61 1.82 2.35 -4.86
N ILE A 62 2.01 1.12 -4.37
CA ILE A 62 2.23 0.84 -2.95
C ILE A 62 3.41 -0.10 -2.80
N GLN A 63 4.31 0.21 -1.86
CA GLN A 63 5.45 -0.63 -1.52
C GLN A 63 5.48 -0.94 -0.03
N PRO A 64 5.53 -2.22 0.38
CA PRO A 64 5.69 -2.59 1.77
C PRO A 64 7.15 -2.47 2.19
N HIS A 65 7.37 -1.95 3.42
CA HIS A 65 8.67 -1.88 4.06
C HIS A 65 8.57 -2.37 5.50
N ARG A 66 9.71 -2.81 6.05
CA ARG A 66 9.85 -3.15 7.45
C ARG A 66 10.77 -2.17 8.14
N VAL A 67 10.30 -1.58 9.24
CA VAL A 67 11.12 -0.72 10.09
C VAL A 67 12.23 -1.55 10.74
N LYS A 68 13.45 -1.07 10.64
CA LYS A 68 14.63 -1.64 11.31
C LYS A 68 15.30 -0.56 12.15
N GLY A 69 15.50 -0.86 13.43
CA GLY A 69 16.14 0.04 14.39
C GLY A 69 15.17 1.07 15.00
N GLU A 70 15.72 1.93 15.83
CA GLU A 70 14.96 2.83 16.72
C GLU A 70 15.01 4.30 16.31
N SER A 71 15.55 4.63 15.15
CA SER A 71 15.81 6.03 14.75
C SER A 71 14.53 6.86 14.57
N MET A 72 13.37 6.22 14.46
CA MET A 72 12.07 6.87 14.33
C MET A 72 11.16 6.66 15.56
N PHE A 73 11.72 6.15 16.66
CA PHE A 73 10.99 6.04 17.93
C PHE A 73 10.67 7.44 18.48
N PRO A 74 9.49 7.70 19.08
CA PRO A 74 8.40 6.76 19.34
C PRO A 74 7.41 6.60 18.18
N THR A 75 7.52 7.37 17.09
CA THR A 75 6.55 7.35 15.99
C THR A 75 6.48 5.97 15.32
N PHE A 76 7.63 5.35 15.10
CA PHE A 76 7.73 3.98 14.60
C PHE A 76 8.63 3.14 15.49
N VAL A 77 8.30 1.86 15.59
CA VAL A 77 9.04 0.88 16.39
C VAL A 77 9.67 -0.17 15.49
N ASP A 78 10.80 -0.69 15.95
CA ASP A 78 11.47 -1.79 15.25
C ASP A 78 10.53 -2.96 14.99
N GLY A 79 10.58 -3.49 13.77
CA GLY A 79 9.75 -4.62 13.32
C GLY A 79 8.39 -4.25 12.76
N GLU A 80 7.93 -3.01 12.86
CA GLU A 80 6.67 -2.58 12.22
C GLU A 80 6.73 -2.72 10.71
N LEU A 81 5.59 -3.11 10.12
CA LEU A 81 5.40 -3.17 8.67
C LEU A 81 4.55 -1.98 8.24
N LEU A 82 5.07 -1.23 7.29
CA LEU A 82 4.45 -0.01 6.78
C LEU A 82 4.29 -0.05 5.27
N LEU A 83 3.38 0.75 4.78
CA LEU A 83 3.16 0.99 3.36
C LEU A 83 3.62 2.39 2.99
N THR A 84 4.40 2.45 1.92
CA THR A 84 4.75 3.70 1.26
C THR A 84 3.97 3.84 -0.04
N GLU A 85 3.59 5.05 -0.36
CA GLU A 85 3.00 5.39 -1.63
C GLU A 85 3.95 6.27 -2.45
N LYS A 86 3.96 6.03 -3.76
CA LYS A 86 4.83 6.73 -4.71
C LYS A 86 4.09 7.78 -5.53
N VAL A 87 2.77 7.76 -5.46
CA VAL A 87 1.89 8.50 -6.37
C VAL A 87 1.86 9.97 -6.04
N SER A 88 1.79 10.33 -4.76
CA SER A 88 1.71 11.73 -4.34
C SER A 88 2.86 12.57 -4.88
N TYR A 89 4.07 12.03 -4.88
CA TYR A 89 5.27 12.74 -5.34
C TYR A 89 5.42 12.80 -6.87
N ARG A 90 4.48 12.21 -7.62
CA ARG A 90 4.35 12.47 -9.07
C ARG A 90 3.54 13.72 -9.38
N PHE A 91 2.72 14.17 -8.43
CA PHE A 91 1.81 15.31 -8.59
C PHE A 91 2.11 16.47 -7.63
N SER A 92 2.87 16.24 -6.57
CA SER A 92 3.23 17.24 -5.58
C SER A 92 4.64 16.99 -5.06
N GLN A 93 5.32 18.06 -4.66
CA GLN A 93 6.63 17.95 -4.04
C GLN A 93 6.52 17.40 -2.61
N PRO A 94 7.57 16.69 -2.11
CA PRO A 94 7.66 16.31 -0.71
C PRO A 94 7.56 17.54 0.20
N GLN A 95 6.84 17.40 1.30
CA GLN A 95 6.56 18.52 2.20
C GLN A 95 7.16 18.27 3.59
N ARG A 96 7.39 19.38 4.33
CA ARG A 96 7.83 19.30 5.72
C ARG A 96 6.84 18.48 6.55
N GLY A 97 7.36 17.58 7.40
CA GLY A 97 6.58 16.69 8.23
C GLY A 97 6.22 15.35 7.58
N ASP A 98 6.43 15.19 6.26
CA ASP A 98 6.28 13.88 5.63
C ASP A 98 7.33 12.90 6.16
N VAL A 99 6.90 11.67 6.44
CA VAL A 99 7.84 10.57 6.70
C VAL A 99 8.09 9.85 5.39
N VAL A 100 9.34 9.76 5.00
CA VAL A 100 9.76 9.23 3.71
C VAL A 100 10.69 8.03 3.86
N VAL A 101 10.60 7.12 2.89
CA VAL A 101 11.59 6.08 2.65
C VAL A 101 12.45 6.52 1.48
N PHE A 102 13.76 6.42 1.65
CA PHE A 102 14.73 6.84 0.64
C PHE A 102 15.97 5.94 0.66
N GLU A 103 16.67 5.89 -0.47
CA GLU A 103 17.94 5.19 -0.59
C GLU A 103 19.00 5.91 0.23
N ALA A 104 19.62 5.20 1.18
CA ALA A 104 20.62 5.77 2.07
C ALA A 104 21.86 6.26 1.29
N PRO A 105 22.40 7.44 1.60
CA PRO A 105 23.63 7.95 0.99
C PRO A 105 24.87 7.11 1.37
N VAL A 106 24.76 6.32 2.43
CA VAL A 106 25.82 5.46 2.95
C VAL A 106 25.37 4.00 2.89
N GLY A 107 26.14 3.15 2.22
CA GLY A 107 25.78 1.75 1.97
C GLY A 107 25.05 1.57 0.64
N HIS A 108 25.20 0.38 0.04
CA HIS A 108 24.50 0.05 -1.20
C HIS A 108 23.20 -0.69 -0.89
N ASN A 109 22.09 -0.27 -1.52
CA ASN A 109 20.77 -0.89 -1.42
C ASN A 109 20.20 -0.98 0.02
N ILE A 110 20.41 0.06 0.82
CA ILE A 110 19.81 0.18 2.14
C ILE A 110 18.81 1.33 2.10
N ASP A 111 17.57 1.05 2.51
CA ASP A 111 16.55 2.07 2.64
C ASP A 111 16.50 2.60 4.06
N PHE A 112 16.45 3.93 4.17
CA PHE A 112 16.24 4.63 5.43
C PHE A 112 14.84 5.20 5.49
N ILE A 113 14.32 5.28 6.71
CA ILE A 113 13.06 5.97 7.01
C ILE A 113 13.37 7.17 7.91
N LYS A 114 12.98 8.38 7.48
CA LYS A 114 13.18 9.64 8.21
C LYS A 114 12.04 10.60 7.93
N ARG A 115 11.99 11.66 8.73
CA ARG A 115 11.05 12.77 8.56
C ARG A 115 11.71 13.93 7.85
N ILE A 116 11.02 14.53 6.89
CA ILE A 116 11.45 15.78 6.22
C ILE A 116 11.29 16.95 7.20
N ILE A 117 12.41 17.61 7.46
CA ILE A 117 12.48 18.79 8.33
C ILE A 117 12.76 20.06 7.53
N GLY A 118 13.66 20.00 6.56
CA GLY A 118 13.99 21.13 5.71
C GLY A 118 13.60 20.89 4.27
N LEU A 119 13.17 21.96 3.60
CA LEU A 119 12.73 21.99 2.20
C LEU A 119 13.78 22.67 1.31
N PRO A 120 13.74 22.45 -0.01
CA PRO A 120 14.65 23.07 -0.96
C PRO A 120 14.76 24.59 -0.78
N GLY A 121 16.00 25.09 -0.77
CA GLY A 121 16.31 26.53 -0.64
C GLY A 121 16.27 27.09 0.77
N GLU A 122 15.91 26.29 1.78
CA GLU A 122 15.86 26.76 3.17
C GLU A 122 17.22 26.68 3.86
N GLN A 123 17.41 27.55 4.84
CA GLN A 123 18.51 27.50 5.76
C GLN A 123 18.08 26.76 7.03
N ILE A 124 18.76 25.69 7.34
CA ILE A 124 18.55 24.89 8.55
C ILE A 124 19.68 25.18 9.53
N SER A 125 19.35 25.41 10.80
CA SER A 125 20.32 25.38 11.86
C SER A 125 19.81 24.59 13.05
N VAL A 126 20.73 23.88 13.70
CA VAL A 126 20.52 23.21 14.99
C VAL A 126 21.34 23.97 15.99
N GLN A 127 20.72 24.50 17.04
CA GLN A 127 21.36 25.29 18.09
C GLN A 127 20.64 25.02 19.41
N ASP A 128 21.40 24.80 20.46
CA ASP A 128 20.86 24.56 21.82
C ASP A 128 19.71 23.52 21.84
N GLY A 129 19.89 22.42 21.14
CA GLY A 129 18.91 21.33 21.07
C GLY A 129 17.65 21.62 20.25
N SER A 130 17.54 22.81 19.66
CA SER A 130 16.38 23.26 18.87
C SER A 130 16.74 23.41 17.39
N ILE A 131 15.73 23.22 16.53
CA ILE A 131 15.87 23.41 15.08
C ILE A 131 15.28 24.75 14.67
N PHE A 132 16.00 25.44 13.79
CA PHE A 132 15.57 26.70 13.20
C PHE A 132 15.55 26.57 11.68
N ILE A 133 14.48 27.07 11.06
CA ILE A 133 14.28 27.16 9.62
C ILE A 133 14.26 28.66 9.25
N ASN A 134 15.21 29.10 8.44
CA ASN A 134 15.36 30.51 8.07
C ASN A 134 15.37 31.46 9.30
N GLY A 135 16.02 31.00 10.38
CA GLY A 135 16.12 31.75 11.64
C GLY A 135 14.90 31.67 12.56
N LYS A 136 13.81 31.02 12.15
CA LYS A 136 12.62 30.83 12.98
C LYS A 136 12.67 29.44 13.62
N LYS A 137 12.47 29.36 14.94
CA LYS A 137 12.40 28.08 15.66
C LYS A 137 11.25 27.25 15.15
N LEU A 138 11.55 25.97 14.84
CA LEU A 138 10.57 24.98 14.44
C LEU A 138 9.91 24.39 15.69
N ASP A 139 8.57 24.38 15.72
CA ASP A 139 7.82 23.73 16.77
C ASP A 139 7.62 22.25 16.42
N GLU A 140 8.05 21.36 17.29
CA GLU A 140 8.02 19.91 17.08
C GLU A 140 7.29 19.18 18.21
N PRO A 141 5.96 19.34 18.30
CA PRO A 141 5.16 18.87 19.45
C PRO A 141 5.14 17.34 19.58
N TYR A 142 5.58 16.60 18.56
CA TYR A 142 5.68 15.15 18.55
C TYR A 142 6.97 14.63 19.18
N LEU A 143 7.90 15.52 19.54
CA LEU A 143 9.17 15.18 20.15
C LEU A 143 9.22 15.61 21.61
N ASN A 144 9.84 14.75 22.44
CA ASN A 144 10.14 15.05 23.82
C ASN A 144 11.66 15.05 24.08
N VAL A 145 12.46 15.13 23.01
CA VAL A 145 13.92 15.05 23.07
C VAL A 145 14.55 16.17 22.27
N GLU A 146 15.66 16.68 22.76
CA GLU A 146 16.46 17.70 22.10
C GLU A 146 17.22 17.11 20.90
N SER A 147 17.54 17.97 19.95
CA SER A 147 18.32 17.61 18.77
C SER A 147 19.81 17.87 19.03
N PRO A 148 20.63 16.84 19.29
CA PRO A 148 22.05 17.07 19.58
C PRO A 148 22.81 17.55 18.35
N GLY A 149 23.90 18.29 18.63
CA GLY A 149 24.82 18.84 17.65
C GLY A 149 24.44 20.22 17.17
N ASP A 150 25.46 21.07 16.99
CA ASP A 150 25.29 22.41 16.42
C ASP A 150 25.71 22.38 14.97
N MET A 151 24.86 22.88 14.09
CA MET A 151 25.13 22.93 12.67
C MET A 151 24.31 24.02 11.97
N GLN A 152 24.79 24.44 10.81
CA GLN A 152 24.05 25.30 9.90
C GLN A 152 24.29 24.85 8.47
N LYS A 153 23.22 24.75 7.69
CA LYS A 153 23.25 24.31 6.29
C LYS A 153 22.18 25.03 5.49
N THR A 154 22.55 25.53 4.33
CA THR A 154 21.58 26.00 3.32
C THR A 154 21.37 24.90 2.30
N LEU A 155 20.10 24.58 2.02
CA LEU A 155 19.71 23.50 1.12
C LEU A 155 19.69 24.01 -0.33
N GLY A 156 20.14 23.16 -1.24
CA GLY A 156 20.02 23.38 -2.67
C GLY A 156 18.57 23.25 -3.18
N LYS A 157 18.37 23.47 -4.46
CA LYS A 157 17.03 23.51 -5.10
C LYS A 157 16.27 22.18 -5.05
N ASN A 158 16.97 21.03 -4.96
CA ASN A 158 16.39 19.69 -4.92
C ASN A 158 16.83 18.93 -3.67
N GLU A 159 17.28 19.64 -2.63
CA GLU A 159 17.78 19.03 -1.41
C GLU A 159 16.76 19.12 -0.29
N TYR A 160 16.59 18.00 0.40
CA TYR A 160 15.74 17.87 1.57
C TYR A 160 16.57 17.48 2.79
N PHE A 161 16.31 18.13 3.91
CA PHE A 161 16.94 17.79 5.18
C PHE A 161 16.04 16.86 5.95
N VAL A 162 16.51 15.66 6.23
CA VAL A 162 15.73 14.60 6.87
C VAL A 162 16.31 14.27 8.23
N MET A 163 15.45 14.04 9.23
CA MET A 163 15.85 13.66 10.58
C MET A 163 15.02 12.49 11.10
N GLY A 164 15.67 11.71 11.99
CA GLY A 164 14.92 10.72 12.77
C GLY A 164 14.16 11.38 13.91
N ASP A 165 13.05 10.81 14.30
CA ASP A 165 12.27 11.27 15.46
C ASP A 165 13.01 10.95 16.78
N ASN A 166 13.80 9.89 16.81
CA ASN A 166 14.75 9.62 17.91
C ASN A 166 16.07 10.38 17.67
N ARG A 167 16.06 11.68 17.94
CA ARG A 167 17.15 12.62 17.66
C ARG A 167 18.54 12.15 18.13
N PRO A 168 18.70 11.65 19.38
CA PRO A 168 19.98 11.17 19.86
C PRO A 168 20.47 9.87 19.19
N SER A 169 19.54 9.02 18.75
CA SER A 169 19.85 7.70 18.19
C SER A 169 19.55 7.59 16.69
N SER A 170 19.77 8.68 15.95
CA SER A 170 19.51 8.74 14.52
C SER A 170 20.75 9.16 13.73
N SER A 171 21.15 8.30 12.78
CA SER A 171 22.01 8.70 11.67
C SER A 171 21.12 9.32 10.59
N ASP A 172 21.23 10.63 10.40
CA ASP A 172 20.38 11.41 9.51
C ASP A 172 21.15 12.56 8.84
N SER A 173 20.47 13.54 8.26
CA SER A 173 21.12 14.63 7.52
C SER A 173 22.12 15.45 8.33
N ARG A 174 22.12 15.38 9.64
CA ARG A 174 23.18 15.96 10.49
C ARG A 174 24.51 15.25 10.27
N VAL A 175 24.49 13.96 9.89
CA VAL A 175 25.68 13.13 9.71
C VAL A 175 26.06 13.00 8.23
N PHE A 176 25.11 12.62 7.37
CA PHE A 176 25.38 12.35 5.96
C PHE A 176 25.01 13.49 5.00
N GLY A 177 24.47 14.59 5.52
CA GLY A 177 24.03 15.73 4.70
C GLY A 177 22.60 15.58 4.18
N PRO A 178 22.14 16.56 3.36
CA PRO A 178 20.82 16.52 2.74
C PRO A 178 20.73 15.38 1.70
N ILE A 179 19.50 14.96 1.42
CA ILE A 179 19.20 14.00 0.36
C ILE A 179 18.55 14.74 -0.82
N THR A 180 18.71 14.20 -2.02
CA THR A 180 18.05 14.73 -3.21
C THR A 180 16.69 14.06 -3.46
N GLU A 181 15.79 14.74 -4.17
CA GLU A 181 14.44 14.27 -4.43
C GLU A 181 14.40 12.91 -5.13
N ASP A 182 15.33 12.66 -6.05
CA ASP A 182 15.45 11.40 -6.79
C ASP A 182 15.73 10.17 -5.90
N LYS A 183 16.27 10.39 -4.70
CA LYS A 183 16.52 9.33 -3.72
C LYS A 183 15.27 8.95 -2.92
N ILE A 184 14.24 9.78 -2.93
CA ILE A 184 12.99 9.54 -2.20
C ILE A 184 12.17 8.51 -2.95
N GLN A 185 11.98 7.34 -2.34
CA GLN A 185 11.22 6.24 -2.93
C GLN A 185 9.71 6.42 -2.74
N GLY A 186 9.28 7.02 -1.62
CA GLY A 186 7.88 7.27 -1.35
C GLY A 186 7.59 7.78 0.05
N ARG A 187 6.35 8.20 0.26
CA ARG A 187 5.83 8.66 1.55
C ARG A 187 5.21 7.51 2.33
N VAL A 188 5.52 7.42 3.61
CA VAL A 188 4.84 6.50 4.53
C VAL A 188 3.44 7.04 4.81
N PHE A 189 2.42 6.22 4.61
CA PHE A 189 1.04 6.63 4.87
C PHE A 189 0.29 5.68 5.81
N PHE A 190 0.74 4.42 5.94
CA PHE A 190 0.03 3.44 6.75
C PHE A 190 0.96 2.42 7.39
N VAL A 191 0.72 2.12 8.67
CA VAL A 191 1.32 0.99 9.39
C VAL A 191 0.26 -0.10 9.51
N TYR A 192 0.54 -1.30 8.98
CA TYR A 192 -0.44 -2.39 8.94
C TYR A 192 -0.11 -3.55 9.86
N TRP A 193 1.08 -3.59 10.41
CA TRP A 193 1.51 -4.63 11.34
C TRP A 193 2.47 -4.05 12.39
N PRO A 194 2.38 -4.47 13.68
CA PRO A 194 1.38 -5.40 14.23
C PRO A 194 -0.02 -4.80 14.27
N ILE A 195 -1.04 -5.66 14.20
CA ILE A 195 -2.46 -5.23 14.28
C ILE A 195 -2.75 -4.65 15.67
N PHE A 196 -2.11 -5.23 16.71
CA PHE A 196 -2.19 -4.75 18.08
C PHE A 196 -0.78 -4.64 18.66
N ARG A 197 -0.47 -3.54 19.31
CA ARG A 197 0.80 -3.24 19.93
C ARG A 197 0.67 -3.31 21.45
N GLY A 198 0.67 -4.54 22.02
CA GLY A 198 0.68 -4.74 23.47
C GLY A 198 -0.40 -3.95 24.21
N LYS A 199 0.00 -3.19 25.23
CA LYS A 199 -0.89 -2.35 26.04
C LYS A 199 -1.22 -0.99 25.43
N SER A 200 -0.57 -0.57 24.33
CA SER A 200 -0.87 0.69 23.66
C SER A 200 -1.78 0.43 22.45
N SER A 201 -2.74 1.31 22.26
CA SER A 201 -3.74 1.27 21.19
C SER A 201 -3.19 1.54 19.78
N ASP A 202 -1.87 1.63 19.63
CA ASP A 202 -1.20 2.11 18.41
C ASP A 202 -0.84 0.96 17.46
N GLY A 203 -1.77 0.05 17.18
CA GLY A 203 -1.60 -0.99 16.18
C GLY A 203 -1.62 -0.44 14.75
N MET A 204 -2.56 -0.92 13.95
CA MET A 204 -2.80 -0.36 12.60
C MET A 204 -3.15 1.13 12.71
N ARG A 205 -2.40 1.98 11.97
CA ARG A 205 -2.63 3.43 12.01
C ARG A 205 -2.27 4.10 10.69
N VAL A 206 -3.01 5.16 10.40
CA VAL A 206 -2.69 6.08 9.29
C VAL A 206 -1.64 7.08 9.80
N ILE A 207 -0.61 7.29 9.02
CA ILE A 207 0.43 8.27 9.31
C ILE A 207 0.04 9.58 8.64
N SER A 208 -0.39 10.53 9.46
CA SER A 208 -0.66 11.89 9.00
C SER A 208 0.63 12.73 8.99
N ARG A 209 0.67 13.73 8.13
CA ARG A 209 1.72 14.75 8.14
C ARG A 209 1.62 15.55 9.43
N VAL A 210 2.78 15.86 10.02
CA VAL A 210 2.85 16.88 11.07
C VAL A 210 2.75 18.25 10.41
N HIS A 211 1.84 19.07 10.87
CA HIS A 211 1.72 20.48 10.45
C HIS A 211 2.49 21.35 11.43
N TYR A 212 3.36 22.19 10.89
CA TYR A 212 4.25 23.11 11.62
C TYR A 212 3.78 24.54 11.53
#